data_91e22daee59a5b0fa89830cf5ac8fe71
#
_entry.id   91e22daee59a5b0fa89830cf5ac8fe71
#
_cell.length_a   1.000
_cell.length_b   1.000
_cell.length_c   1.000
_cell.angle_alpha   90.00
_cell.angle_beta   90.00
_cell.angle_gamma   90.00
#
_symmetry.space_group_name_H-M   'P 1'
#
loop_
_entity.id
_entity.type
_entity.pdbx_description
1 polymer ?
#
loop_
_entity_poly.entity_id
_entity_poly.type
_entity_poly.pdbx_seq_one_letter_code
_entity_poly.pdbx_strand_id
1 'polypeptide(L)'
;MSLGRIENYDKVLPILELYRCVQSEGSRFGRPTIAVRTTGCTHRCYYVEGGWCDSWYTSIHPEKGTFTFNDIIKIYDENPHIKEMMLTGGSPTMHPKLVNELTNFAQERGIYITIETEGSHFVKTDFPIGLISLSPKFSNSVPKIGAVTPAGKEVDERMIKIHNRLRLNKDTIRETLDFHHDYHYKPVWDGTEENLQEIEDFRVEMDIPKHKTFIMPAGDTRETLIKMYPKIFELCAEKGYNMTGRDHIIAFDTERCV
;
A
#
# COMPACT_ATOMS: atom_id res chain seq x y z
N MET A 1 6.76 -11.72 -22.38
CA MET A 1 5.51 -11.46 -23.12
C MET A 1 4.93 -10.16 -22.58
N SER A 2 4.52 -9.24 -23.46
CA SER A 2 3.79 -8.02 -23.06
C SER A 2 2.46 -8.42 -22.40
N LEU A 3 2.07 -7.74 -21.34
CA LEU A 3 0.80 -8.00 -20.62
C LEU A 3 -0.46 -7.65 -21.45
N GLY A 4 -0.28 -7.08 -22.65
CA GLY A 4 -1.36 -6.56 -23.50
C GLY A 4 -1.97 -5.27 -22.95
N ARG A 5 -2.57 -4.47 -23.81
CA ARG A 5 -3.23 -3.21 -23.47
C ARG A 5 -4.70 -3.44 -23.06
N ILE A 6 -5.28 -2.47 -22.37
CA ILE A 6 -6.73 -2.39 -22.14
C ILE A 6 -7.36 -1.98 -23.49
N GLU A 7 -8.19 -2.86 -24.06
CA GLU A 7 -8.80 -2.65 -25.39
C GLU A 7 -10.00 -1.70 -25.35
N ASN A 8 -10.65 -1.59 -24.20
CA ASN A 8 -11.88 -0.78 -24.04
C ASN A 8 -11.76 0.12 -22.80
N TYR A 9 -11.55 1.39 -23.03
CA TYR A 9 -11.39 2.42 -21.98
C TYR A 9 -12.71 2.80 -21.28
N ASP A 10 -13.87 2.42 -21.83
CA ASP A 10 -15.19 2.60 -21.20
C ASP A 10 -15.57 1.44 -20.28
N LYS A 11 -14.79 0.35 -20.31
CA LYS A 11 -15.03 -0.79 -19.43
C LYS A 11 -14.68 -0.42 -18.00
N VAL A 12 -15.60 -0.75 -17.07
CA VAL A 12 -15.36 -0.62 -15.63
C VAL A 12 -14.17 -1.50 -15.21
N LEU A 13 -13.23 -0.89 -14.51
CA LEU A 13 -11.99 -1.48 -14.01
C LEU A 13 -12.12 -1.83 -12.51
N PRO A 14 -11.21 -2.62 -11.95
CA PRO A 14 -11.17 -2.88 -10.52
C PRO A 14 -10.63 -1.67 -9.73
N ILE A 15 -11.13 -0.48 -10.03
CA ILE A 15 -10.81 0.79 -9.36
C ILE A 15 -12.01 1.22 -8.54
N LEU A 16 -11.82 1.29 -7.23
CA LEU A 16 -12.87 1.63 -6.27
C LEU A 16 -12.94 3.12 -5.98
N GLU A 17 -11.79 3.77 -5.90
CA GLU A 17 -11.68 5.20 -5.59
C GLU A 17 -10.70 5.86 -6.55
N LEU A 18 -11.05 7.08 -6.97
CA LEU A 18 -10.23 7.92 -7.85
C LEU A 18 -10.40 9.37 -7.42
N TYR A 19 -9.37 9.98 -6.81
CA TYR A 19 -9.49 11.31 -6.21
C TYR A 19 -8.14 12.03 -6.11
N ARG A 20 -8.20 13.36 -5.94
CA ARG A 20 -7.04 14.20 -5.65
C ARG A 20 -6.75 14.17 -4.17
N CYS A 21 -5.49 14.03 -3.81
CA CYS A 21 -5.04 14.14 -2.43
C CYS A 21 -3.59 14.63 -2.36
N VAL A 22 -3.04 14.64 -1.16
CA VAL A 22 -1.61 14.79 -0.91
C VAL A 22 -1.09 13.46 -0.41
N GLN A 23 0.03 12.97 -0.94
CA GLN A 23 0.66 11.77 -0.40
C GLN A 23 1.03 11.99 1.05
N SER A 24 0.55 11.11 1.92
CA SER A 24 0.62 11.26 3.38
C SER A 24 1.55 10.26 4.02
N GLU A 25 2.28 9.48 3.22
CA GLU A 25 3.15 8.40 3.69
C GLU A 25 4.42 8.30 2.85
N GLY A 26 5.51 7.83 3.49
CA GLY A 26 6.77 7.47 2.84
C GLY A 26 7.56 8.63 2.23
N SER A 27 8.46 8.31 1.31
CA SER A 27 9.41 9.26 0.72
C SER A 27 8.79 10.31 -0.21
N ARG A 28 7.51 10.12 -0.60
CA ARG A 28 6.78 11.07 -1.46
C ARG A 28 5.81 11.95 -0.65
N PHE A 29 5.89 11.94 0.67
CA PHE A 29 5.07 12.76 1.54
C PHE A 29 5.00 14.23 1.10
N GLY A 30 3.82 14.83 1.20
CA GLY A 30 3.57 16.23 0.89
C GLY A 30 3.32 16.55 -0.58
N ARG A 31 3.36 15.57 -1.51
CA ARG A 31 3.16 15.81 -2.94
C ARG A 31 1.70 15.70 -3.36
N PRO A 32 1.16 16.72 -4.08
CA PRO A 32 -0.16 16.58 -4.70
C PRO A 32 -0.18 15.42 -5.68
N THR A 33 -1.16 14.53 -5.54
CA THR A 33 -1.25 13.29 -6.30
C THR A 33 -2.69 12.96 -6.68
N ILE A 34 -2.85 12.14 -7.71
CA ILE A 34 -4.10 11.41 -7.97
C ILE A 34 -3.96 10.02 -7.37
N ALA A 35 -4.82 9.71 -6.41
CA ALA A 35 -4.94 8.36 -5.85
C ALA A 35 -5.84 7.51 -6.73
N VAL A 36 -5.34 6.32 -7.11
CA VAL A 36 -6.06 5.27 -7.83
C VAL A 36 -6.11 4.06 -6.92
N ARG A 37 -7.22 3.86 -6.22
CA ARG A 37 -7.39 2.75 -5.27
C ARG A 37 -8.07 1.56 -5.92
N THR A 38 -7.36 0.44 -5.98
CA THR A 38 -7.91 -0.82 -6.51
C THR A 38 -8.69 -1.59 -5.44
N THR A 39 -9.63 -2.43 -5.89
CA THR A 39 -10.31 -3.41 -5.05
C THR A 39 -9.61 -4.77 -5.12
N GLY A 40 -9.77 -5.60 -4.09
CA GLY A 40 -9.15 -6.92 -3.96
C GLY A 40 -7.81 -6.87 -3.21
N CYS A 41 -7.63 -7.79 -2.27
CA CYS A 41 -6.37 -8.03 -1.56
C CYS A 41 -6.28 -9.49 -1.15
N THR A 42 -5.07 -10.03 -1.14
CA THR A 42 -4.80 -11.39 -0.68
C THR A 42 -4.72 -11.51 0.85
N HIS A 43 -4.55 -10.38 1.54
CA HIS A 43 -4.37 -10.30 2.99
C HIS A 43 -5.65 -9.91 3.72
N ARG A 44 -5.67 -10.20 5.02
CA ARG A 44 -6.71 -9.85 5.99
C ARG A 44 -6.01 -9.33 7.24
N CYS A 45 -5.41 -8.14 7.10
CA CYS A 45 -4.55 -7.61 8.14
C CYS A 45 -5.38 -7.12 9.34
N TYR A 46 -4.93 -7.54 10.53
CA TYR A 46 -5.46 -7.10 11.82
C TYR A 46 -4.30 -6.84 12.77
N TYR A 47 -4.20 -5.64 13.30
CA TYR A 47 -3.20 -5.23 14.28
C TYR A 47 -3.86 -5.10 15.65
N VAL A 48 -3.28 -5.71 16.67
CA VAL A 48 -3.92 -5.79 18.00
C VAL A 48 -4.26 -4.42 18.56
N GLU A 49 -3.33 -3.47 18.44
CA GLU A 49 -3.51 -2.09 18.92
C GLU A 49 -4.01 -1.13 17.81
N GLY A 50 -3.95 -1.54 16.57
CA GLY A 50 -4.26 -0.72 15.38
C GLY A 50 -5.51 -1.14 14.62
N GLY A 51 -6.25 -2.14 15.11
CA GLY A 51 -7.49 -2.57 14.47
C GLY A 51 -7.32 -3.29 13.14
N TRP A 52 -8.40 -3.36 12.38
CA TRP A 52 -8.39 -3.87 11.01
C TRP A 52 -7.68 -2.88 10.07
N CYS A 53 -7.16 -3.43 8.94
CA CYS A 53 -6.65 -2.58 7.87
C CYS A 53 -7.66 -1.47 7.57
N ASP A 54 -7.20 -0.21 7.53
CA ASP A 54 -8.02 0.96 7.23
C ASP A 54 -8.77 0.87 5.89
N SER A 55 -8.19 0.11 4.95
CA SER A 55 -8.79 -0.20 3.65
C SER A 55 -9.48 -1.58 3.63
N TRP A 56 -10.05 -2.04 4.76
CA TRP A 56 -10.72 -3.35 4.89
C TRP A 56 -11.80 -3.58 3.84
N TYR A 57 -12.45 -2.54 3.37
CA TYR A 57 -13.48 -2.57 2.31
C TYR A 57 -12.92 -2.89 0.92
N THR A 58 -11.61 -2.92 0.75
CA THR A 58 -10.95 -3.42 -0.46
C THR A 58 -10.53 -4.89 -0.35
N SER A 59 -10.52 -5.46 0.86
CA SER A 59 -9.95 -6.79 1.14
C SER A 59 -10.91 -7.75 1.79
N ILE A 60 -11.45 -7.42 2.97
CA ILE A 60 -12.27 -8.31 3.78
C ILE A 60 -13.65 -8.51 3.16
N HIS A 61 -14.23 -7.41 2.68
CA HIS A 61 -15.47 -7.38 1.93
C HIS A 61 -15.31 -6.45 0.72
N PRO A 62 -14.66 -6.96 -0.37
CA PRO A 62 -14.25 -6.10 -1.46
C PRO A 62 -15.47 -5.46 -2.16
N GLU A 63 -15.54 -4.15 -2.08
CA GLU A 63 -16.48 -3.37 -2.88
C GLU A 63 -16.10 -3.45 -4.37
N LYS A 64 -17.06 -3.33 -5.26
CA LYS A 64 -16.81 -3.40 -6.70
C LYS A 64 -16.20 -2.12 -7.22
N GLY A 65 -15.30 -2.24 -8.18
CA GLY A 65 -14.81 -1.09 -8.93
C GLY A 65 -15.93 -0.39 -9.69
N THR A 66 -15.82 0.92 -9.83
CA THR A 66 -16.84 1.77 -10.48
C THR A 66 -16.26 2.69 -11.55
N PHE A 67 -14.94 2.85 -11.60
CA PHE A 67 -14.25 3.75 -12.53
C PHE A 67 -13.75 3.03 -13.79
N THR A 68 -13.67 3.79 -14.86
CA THR A 68 -13.15 3.40 -16.17
C THR A 68 -11.76 4.00 -16.40
N PHE A 69 -11.08 3.62 -17.48
CA PHE A 69 -9.81 4.27 -17.83
C PHE A 69 -10.02 5.73 -18.30
N ASN A 70 -11.17 6.01 -18.94
CA ASN A 70 -11.52 7.38 -19.32
C ASN A 70 -11.71 8.31 -18.13
N ASP A 71 -12.15 7.81 -16.97
CA ASP A 71 -12.22 8.63 -15.74
C ASP A 71 -10.84 9.04 -15.26
N ILE A 72 -9.82 8.16 -15.43
CA ILE A 72 -8.43 8.48 -15.11
C ILE A 72 -7.89 9.56 -16.05
N ILE A 73 -8.13 9.44 -17.35
CA ILE A 73 -7.75 10.46 -18.32
C ILE A 73 -8.39 11.80 -17.94
N LYS A 74 -9.69 11.79 -17.68
CA LYS A 74 -10.45 12.99 -17.34
C LYS A 74 -9.93 13.71 -16.10
N ILE A 75 -9.66 12.98 -15.00
CA ILE A 75 -9.20 13.61 -13.76
C ILE A 75 -7.82 14.26 -13.95
N TYR A 76 -6.93 13.70 -14.78
CA TYR A 76 -5.64 14.31 -15.10
C TYR A 76 -5.80 15.51 -16.05
N ASP A 77 -6.71 15.47 -17.02
CA ASP A 77 -7.00 16.60 -17.91
C ASP A 77 -7.58 17.80 -17.14
N GLU A 78 -8.39 17.53 -16.12
CA GLU A 78 -8.94 18.56 -15.21
C GLU A 78 -7.90 19.07 -14.20
N ASN A 79 -6.80 18.33 -13.97
CA ASN A 79 -5.76 18.66 -13.00
C ASN A 79 -4.34 18.58 -13.60
N PRO A 80 -4.04 19.38 -14.65
CA PRO A 80 -2.78 19.24 -15.41
C PRO A 80 -1.52 19.59 -14.61
N HIS A 81 -1.67 20.25 -13.46
CA HIS A 81 -0.61 20.60 -12.53
C HIS A 81 -0.17 19.42 -11.65
N ILE A 82 -1.00 18.36 -11.50
CA ILE A 82 -0.66 17.18 -10.73
C ILE A 82 0.15 16.22 -11.62
N LYS A 83 1.36 15.92 -11.20
CA LYS A 83 2.31 15.03 -11.92
C LYS A 83 2.70 13.79 -11.11
N GLU A 84 1.88 13.42 -10.13
CA GLU A 84 2.05 12.24 -9.31
C GLU A 84 0.82 11.34 -9.42
N MET A 85 1.04 10.02 -9.47
CA MET A 85 0.03 8.98 -9.33
C MET A 85 0.39 8.10 -8.14
N MET A 86 -0.54 7.89 -7.24
CA MET A 86 -0.42 6.89 -6.18
C MET A 86 -1.36 5.73 -6.50
N LEU A 87 -0.82 4.63 -6.97
CA LEU A 87 -1.57 3.40 -7.19
C LEU A 87 -1.59 2.59 -5.90
N THR A 88 -2.72 2.58 -5.26
CA THR A 88 -2.95 2.00 -3.93
C THR A 88 -4.18 1.10 -3.93
N GLY A 89 -4.64 0.69 -2.77
CA GLY A 89 -5.89 -0.04 -2.63
C GLY A 89 -5.79 -1.20 -1.69
N GLY A 90 -6.37 -2.32 -2.05
CA GLY A 90 -6.13 -3.60 -1.42
C GLY A 90 -4.72 -4.10 -1.78
N SER A 91 -4.59 -4.68 -2.96
CA SER A 91 -3.31 -5.11 -3.55
C SER A 91 -3.33 -4.84 -5.05
N PRO A 92 -2.78 -3.68 -5.51
CA PRO A 92 -2.80 -3.32 -6.93
C PRO A 92 -2.15 -4.37 -7.83
N THR A 93 -1.14 -5.06 -7.34
CA THR A 93 -0.40 -6.09 -8.07
C THR A 93 -1.22 -7.34 -8.43
N MET A 94 -2.43 -7.49 -7.87
CA MET A 94 -3.41 -8.48 -8.32
C MET A 94 -3.99 -8.18 -9.71
N HIS A 95 -3.78 -6.96 -10.23
CA HIS A 95 -4.33 -6.47 -11.49
C HIS A 95 -3.23 -6.11 -12.49
N PRO A 96 -2.41 -7.07 -12.95
CA PRO A 96 -1.18 -6.79 -13.70
C PRO A 96 -1.41 -6.01 -14.99
N LYS A 97 -2.52 -6.27 -15.71
CA LYS A 97 -2.86 -5.49 -16.92
C LYS A 97 -3.16 -4.03 -16.60
N LEU A 98 -3.88 -3.76 -15.52
CA LEU A 98 -4.17 -2.39 -15.09
C LEU A 98 -2.90 -1.67 -14.66
N VAL A 99 -2.04 -2.33 -13.86
CA VAL A 99 -0.75 -1.75 -13.44
C VAL A 99 0.10 -1.38 -14.66
N ASN A 100 0.21 -2.27 -15.65
CA ASN A 100 0.97 -2.00 -16.86
C ASN A 100 0.39 -0.82 -17.66
N GLU A 101 -0.93 -0.77 -17.85
CA GLU A 101 -1.58 0.32 -18.58
C GLU A 101 -1.42 1.67 -17.89
N LEU A 102 -1.54 1.70 -16.55
CA LEU A 102 -1.30 2.91 -15.76
C LEU A 102 0.16 3.37 -15.83
N THR A 103 1.10 2.44 -15.87
CA THR A 103 2.52 2.74 -16.03
C THR A 103 2.80 3.33 -17.42
N ASN A 104 2.19 2.79 -18.48
CA ASN A 104 2.30 3.31 -19.83
C ASN A 104 1.70 4.72 -19.93
N PHE A 105 0.50 4.92 -19.39
CA PHE A 105 -0.15 6.23 -19.30
C PHE A 105 0.69 7.27 -18.55
N ALA A 106 1.27 6.86 -17.42
CA ALA A 106 2.13 7.72 -16.64
C ALA A 106 3.39 8.13 -17.40
N GLN A 107 4.02 7.17 -18.10
CA GLN A 107 5.18 7.43 -18.94
C GLN A 107 4.88 8.40 -20.09
N GLU A 108 3.76 8.21 -20.79
CA GLU A 108 3.34 9.06 -21.91
C GLU A 108 3.06 10.51 -21.49
N ARG A 109 2.56 10.72 -20.25
CA ARG A 109 2.18 12.04 -19.72
C ARG A 109 3.20 12.69 -18.79
N GLY A 110 4.36 12.05 -18.57
CA GLY A 110 5.38 12.54 -17.64
C GLY A 110 4.88 12.58 -16.20
N ILE A 111 4.08 11.59 -15.81
CA ILE A 111 3.54 11.42 -14.46
C ILE A 111 4.46 10.45 -13.69
N TYR A 112 4.85 10.83 -12.48
CA TYR A 112 5.59 9.94 -11.59
C TYR A 112 4.64 8.99 -10.89
N ILE A 113 4.83 7.68 -11.05
CA ILE A 113 3.97 6.66 -10.46
C ILE A 113 4.62 6.01 -9.24
N THR A 114 3.88 6.01 -8.12
CA THR A 114 4.18 5.24 -6.92
C THR A 114 3.18 4.11 -6.81
N ILE A 115 3.63 2.87 -6.58
CA ILE A 115 2.75 1.76 -6.25
C ILE A 115 2.93 1.35 -4.78
N GLU A 116 1.84 1.26 -4.05
CA GLU A 116 1.81 0.68 -2.71
C GLU A 116 1.52 -0.81 -2.80
N THR A 117 2.43 -1.63 -2.31
CA THR A 117 2.31 -3.09 -2.40
C THR A 117 2.83 -3.77 -1.14
N GLU A 118 2.22 -4.88 -0.79
CA GLU A 118 2.69 -5.80 0.25
C GLU A 118 3.72 -6.82 -0.27
N GLY A 119 3.97 -6.83 -1.58
CA GLY A 119 4.97 -7.70 -2.21
C GLY A 119 4.54 -9.12 -2.52
N SER A 120 3.22 -9.43 -2.51
CA SER A 120 2.74 -10.80 -2.79
C SER A 120 2.86 -11.20 -4.25
N HIS A 121 2.82 -10.24 -5.17
CA HIS A 121 2.82 -10.49 -6.61
C HIS A 121 3.79 -9.55 -7.32
N PHE A 122 4.63 -10.12 -8.18
CA PHE A 122 5.44 -9.35 -9.11
C PHE A 122 4.63 -8.99 -10.36
N VAL A 123 4.78 -7.77 -10.84
CA VAL A 123 4.21 -7.30 -12.10
C VAL A 123 5.30 -6.73 -12.97
N LYS A 124 5.63 -7.46 -14.03
CA LYS A 124 6.55 -6.98 -15.07
C LYS A 124 5.79 -6.01 -15.98
N THR A 125 6.10 -4.73 -15.87
CA THR A 125 5.54 -3.65 -16.70
C THR A 125 6.41 -3.35 -17.91
N ASP A 126 5.87 -2.68 -18.94
CA ASP A 126 6.60 -2.26 -20.12
C ASP A 126 7.68 -1.20 -19.79
N PHE A 127 7.40 -0.35 -18.78
CA PHE A 127 8.34 0.61 -18.20
C PHE A 127 8.44 0.40 -16.69
N PRO A 128 9.63 0.51 -16.08
CA PRO A 128 9.75 0.41 -14.62
C PRO A 128 8.90 1.46 -13.90
N ILE A 129 8.27 1.05 -12.80
CA ILE A 129 7.54 1.94 -11.90
C ILE A 129 8.54 2.88 -11.21
N GLY A 130 8.16 4.14 -11.03
CA GLY A 130 9.02 5.16 -10.44
C GLY A 130 9.39 4.87 -9.00
N LEU A 131 8.43 4.43 -8.18
CA LEU A 131 8.67 4.07 -6.78
C LEU A 131 7.81 2.89 -6.34
N ILE A 132 8.45 1.89 -5.75
CA ILE A 132 7.77 0.81 -5.03
C ILE A 132 7.71 1.18 -3.54
N SER A 133 6.52 1.46 -3.04
CA SER A 133 6.25 1.61 -1.60
C SER A 133 5.96 0.23 -1.02
N LEU A 134 7.03 -0.47 -0.59
CA LEU A 134 6.94 -1.85 -0.14
C LEU A 134 6.54 -1.93 1.33
N SER A 135 5.38 -2.52 1.62
CA SER A 135 4.85 -2.72 2.98
C SER A 135 4.55 -4.20 3.26
N PRO A 136 5.56 -5.05 3.46
CA PRO A 136 5.36 -6.47 3.78
C PRO A 136 4.58 -6.63 5.09
N LYS A 137 3.86 -7.74 5.22
CA LYS A 137 3.00 -7.98 6.38
C LYS A 137 3.67 -8.99 7.32
N PHE A 138 4.01 -8.53 8.52
CA PHE A 138 4.68 -9.30 9.56
C PHE A 138 3.70 -10.09 10.44
N SER A 139 4.19 -10.79 11.45
CA SER A 139 3.39 -11.63 12.33
C SER A 139 2.32 -10.82 13.08
N ASN A 140 2.60 -9.56 13.37
CA ASN A 140 1.68 -8.62 14.02
C ASN A 140 0.44 -8.26 13.18
N SER A 141 0.43 -8.60 11.89
CA SER A 141 -0.71 -8.37 10.99
C SER A 141 -1.68 -9.55 10.90
N VAL A 142 -1.37 -10.67 11.56
CA VAL A 142 -2.16 -11.90 11.46
C VAL A 142 -3.45 -11.78 12.28
N PRO A 143 -4.62 -11.98 11.67
CA PRO A 143 -5.88 -11.90 12.41
C PRO A 143 -6.00 -13.03 13.43
N LYS A 144 -6.69 -12.76 14.55
CA LYS A 144 -6.94 -13.75 15.60
C LYS A 144 -8.21 -14.55 15.32
N ILE A 145 -8.19 -15.86 15.62
CA ILE A 145 -9.41 -16.70 15.57
C ILE A 145 -10.48 -16.09 16.46
N GLY A 146 -11.71 -16.05 15.96
CA GLY A 146 -12.87 -15.51 16.67
C GLY A 146 -12.97 -13.98 16.63
N ALA A 147 -11.96 -13.26 16.11
CA ALA A 147 -12.11 -11.83 15.89
C ALA A 147 -13.18 -11.56 14.82
N VAL A 148 -14.05 -10.57 15.09
CA VAL A 148 -15.13 -10.21 14.16
C VAL A 148 -14.62 -9.16 13.19
N THR A 149 -14.74 -9.44 11.88
CA THR A 149 -14.38 -8.49 10.82
C THR A 149 -15.36 -7.32 10.78
N PRO A 150 -14.99 -6.17 10.19
CA PRO A 150 -15.92 -5.05 9.99
C PRO A 150 -17.16 -5.42 9.17
N ALA A 151 -17.10 -6.50 8.39
CA ALA A 151 -18.23 -7.05 7.66
C ALA A 151 -19.08 -8.05 8.49
N GLY A 152 -18.83 -8.19 9.79
CA GLY A 152 -19.59 -9.06 10.69
C GLY A 152 -19.27 -10.55 10.58
N LYS A 153 -18.20 -10.93 9.90
CA LYS A 153 -17.75 -12.33 9.74
C LYS A 153 -16.65 -12.65 10.75
N GLU A 154 -16.74 -13.79 11.41
CA GLU A 154 -15.66 -14.28 12.29
C GLU A 154 -14.47 -14.76 11.48
N VAL A 155 -13.28 -14.54 12.04
CA VAL A 155 -12.01 -15.07 11.50
C VAL A 155 -11.93 -16.56 11.76
N ASP A 156 -11.76 -17.33 10.70
CA ASP A 156 -11.55 -18.78 10.70
C ASP A 156 -10.09 -19.15 10.41
N GLU A 157 -9.74 -20.43 10.65
CA GLU A 157 -8.40 -20.97 10.38
C GLU A 157 -7.99 -20.85 8.91
N ARG A 158 -8.95 -20.91 7.97
CA ARG A 158 -8.68 -20.78 6.53
C ARG A 158 -8.19 -19.39 6.20
N MET A 159 -8.80 -18.37 6.81
CA MET A 159 -8.41 -16.97 6.63
C MET A 159 -6.97 -16.74 7.12
N ILE A 160 -6.64 -17.26 8.31
CA ILE A 160 -5.28 -17.18 8.87
C ILE A 160 -4.27 -17.93 7.98
N LYS A 161 -4.62 -19.13 7.54
CA LYS A 161 -3.73 -19.93 6.67
C LYS A 161 -3.40 -19.25 5.35
N ILE A 162 -4.40 -18.60 4.71
CA ILE A 162 -4.19 -17.87 3.46
C ILE A 162 -3.31 -16.64 3.73
N HIS A 163 -3.59 -15.87 4.78
CA HIS A 163 -2.81 -14.70 5.16
C HIS A 163 -1.33 -15.08 5.39
N ASN A 164 -1.06 -16.08 6.23
CA ASN A 164 0.29 -16.53 6.56
C ASN A 164 1.07 -17.05 5.34
N ARG A 165 0.40 -17.72 4.41
CA ARG A 165 1.05 -18.23 3.19
C ARG A 165 1.58 -17.14 2.28
N LEU A 166 0.93 -15.97 2.26
CA LEU A 166 1.18 -14.93 1.26
C LEU A 166 1.92 -13.71 1.81
N ARG A 167 1.95 -13.52 3.15
CA ARG A 167 2.40 -12.26 3.77
C ARG A 167 3.88 -11.91 3.58
N LEU A 168 4.77 -12.88 3.36
CA LEU A 168 6.21 -12.67 3.18
C LEU A 168 6.77 -13.50 2.02
N ASN A 169 6.36 -13.17 0.80
CA ASN A 169 6.91 -13.80 -0.41
C ASN A 169 8.22 -13.10 -0.81
N LYS A 170 9.33 -13.53 -0.19
CA LYS A 170 10.64 -12.88 -0.35
C LYS A 170 11.17 -12.94 -1.77
N ASP A 171 10.93 -14.01 -2.51
CA ASP A 171 11.39 -14.15 -3.89
C ASP A 171 10.68 -13.14 -4.81
N THR A 172 9.36 -13.03 -4.67
CA THR A 172 8.56 -12.03 -5.39
C THR A 172 8.97 -10.60 -5.04
N ILE A 173 9.29 -10.35 -3.75
CA ILE A 173 9.76 -9.04 -3.31
C ILE A 173 11.11 -8.72 -3.95
N ARG A 174 12.08 -9.64 -3.94
CA ARG A 174 13.37 -9.44 -4.62
C ARG A 174 13.18 -9.13 -6.09
N GLU A 175 12.41 -9.95 -6.81
CA GLU A 175 12.12 -9.72 -8.23
C GLU A 175 11.50 -8.34 -8.48
N THR A 176 10.61 -7.88 -7.60
CA THR A 176 9.99 -6.55 -7.68
C THR A 176 11.02 -5.44 -7.50
N LEU A 177 11.86 -5.53 -6.46
CA LEU A 177 12.85 -4.50 -6.15
C LEU A 177 13.98 -4.42 -7.17
N ASP A 178 14.35 -5.55 -7.78
CA ASP A 178 15.39 -5.62 -8.81
C ASP A 178 14.91 -5.07 -10.16
N PHE A 179 13.62 -5.20 -10.47
CA PHE A 179 13.07 -4.79 -11.75
C PHE A 179 12.72 -3.30 -11.84
N HIS A 180 12.20 -2.71 -10.75
CA HIS A 180 11.72 -1.33 -10.75
C HIS A 180 12.82 -0.32 -10.37
N HIS A 181 12.61 0.97 -10.67
CA HIS A 181 13.65 1.99 -10.55
C HIS A 181 14.09 2.26 -9.12
N ASP A 182 13.11 2.41 -8.22
CA ASP A 182 13.40 2.78 -6.85
C ASP A 182 12.35 2.20 -5.92
N TYR A 183 12.70 2.11 -4.65
CA TYR A 183 11.81 1.62 -3.61
C TYR A 183 12.08 2.30 -2.27
N HIS A 184 11.07 2.28 -1.42
CA HIS A 184 11.25 2.40 0.01
C HIS A 184 10.56 1.22 0.72
N TYR A 185 11.14 0.79 1.82
CA TYR A 185 10.60 -0.22 2.71
C TYR A 185 9.81 0.47 3.81
N LYS A 186 8.51 0.22 3.88
CA LYS A 186 7.53 0.89 4.76
C LYS A 186 6.82 -0.12 5.68
N PRO A 187 7.51 -0.71 6.66
CA PRO A 187 6.91 -1.65 7.61
C PRO A 187 6.01 -0.94 8.61
N VAL A 188 4.96 -1.65 9.05
CA VAL A 188 4.08 -1.21 10.14
C VAL A 188 4.63 -1.72 11.47
N TRP A 189 4.94 -0.79 12.38
CA TRP A 189 5.41 -1.11 13.73
C TRP A 189 4.30 -0.90 14.75
N ASP A 190 4.05 -1.90 15.59
CA ASP A 190 3.00 -1.91 16.62
C ASP A 190 3.47 -1.47 18.02
N GLY A 191 4.72 -1.04 18.13
CA GLY A 191 5.30 -0.58 19.39
C GLY A 191 5.97 -1.66 20.22
N THR A 192 6.04 -2.92 19.73
CA THR A 192 6.69 -4.03 20.42
C THR A 192 8.11 -4.28 19.91
N GLU A 193 8.96 -4.82 20.77
CA GLU A 193 10.33 -5.23 20.40
C GLU A 193 10.32 -6.46 19.48
N GLU A 194 9.37 -7.37 19.68
CA GLU A 194 9.22 -8.57 18.84
C GLU A 194 8.96 -8.20 17.38
N ASN A 195 8.05 -7.26 17.14
CA ASN A 195 7.76 -6.79 15.80
C ASN A 195 8.93 -5.97 15.22
N LEU A 196 9.62 -5.16 16.05
CA LEU A 196 10.80 -4.44 15.62
C LEU A 196 11.91 -5.40 15.17
N GLN A 197 12.10 -6.51 15.88
CA GLN A 197 13.08 -7.53 15.51
C GLN A 197 12.72 -8.20 14.17
N GLU A 198 11.44 -8.55 13.92
CA GLU A 198 11.01 -9.08 12.61
C GLU A 198 11.28 -8.07 11.47
N ILE A 199 11.03 -6.79 11.71
CA ILE A 199 11.29 -5.70 10.75
C ILE A 199 12.78 -5.62 10.42
N GLU A 200 13.64 -5.68 11.43
CA GLU A 200 15.09 -5.60 11.27
C GLU A 200 15.67 -6.84 10.60
N ASP A 201 15.24 -8.03 11.02
CA ASP A 201 15.65 -9.31 10.43
C ASP A 201 15.32 -9.37 8.94
N PHE A 202 14.10 -8.95 8.57
CA PHE A 202 13.68 -8.87 7.18
C PHE A 202 14.51 -7.84 6.40
N ARG A 203 14.76 -6.66 6.98
CA ARG A 203 15.58 -5.63 6.37
C ARG A 203 17.00 -6.14 6.06
N VAL A 204 17.63 -6.82 7.03
CA VAL A 204 18.96 -7.39 6.88
C VAL A 204 18.99 -8.50 5.84
N GLU A 205 18.05 -9.43 5.90
CA GLU A 205 17.95 -10.56 4.95
C GLU A 205 17.71 -10.09 3.50
N MET A 206 16.97 -9.00 3.32
CA MET A 206 16.68 -8.42 2.01
C MET A 206 17.71 -7.38 1.56
N ASP A 207 18.77 -7.15 2.34
CA ASP A 207 19.81 -6.14 2.07
C ASP A 207 19.25 -4.73 1.85
N ILE A 208 18.21 -4.36 2.61
CA ILE A 208 17.56 -3.06 2.51
C ILE A 208 18.32 -2.05 3.39
N PRO A 209 18.84 -0.95 2.84
CA PRO A 209 19.57 0.05 3.63
C PRO A 209 18.62 0.87 4.52
N LYS A 210 19.14 1.31 5.69
CA LYS A 210 18.35 2.08 6.67
C LYS A 210 17.73 3.35 6.08
N HIS A 211 18.43 4.05 5.20
CA HIS A 211 17.93 5.27 4.57
C HIS A 211 16.74 5.03 3.61
N LYS A 212 16.49 3.78 3.21
CA LYS A 212 15.28 3.37 2.47
C LYS A 212 14.19 2.80 3.37
N THR A 213 14.41 2.72 4.68
CA THR A 213 13.45 2.18 5.66
C THR A 213 12.68 3.32 6.31
N PHE A 214 11.36 3.28 6.16
CA PHE A 214 10.39 4.25 6.67
C PHE A 214 9.44 3.54 7.65
N ILE A 215 9.73 3.63 8.95
CA ILE A 215 8.88 3.00 9.97
C ILE A 215 7.55 3.75 10.06
N MET A 216 6.46 3.01 9.98
CA MET A 216 5.09 3.52 10.02
C MET A 216 4.38 3.03 11.28
N PRO A 217 3.70 3.90 12.07
CA PRO A 217 2.97 3.45 13.25
C PRO A 217 1.74 2.62 12.86
N ALA A 218 1.48 1.56 13.62
CA ALA A 218 0.19 0.88 13.59
C ALA A 218 -0.88 1.80 14.19
N GLY A 219 -2.04 1.88 13.53
CA GLY A 219 -3.17 2.70 13.98
C GLY A 219 -4.13 2.97 12.83
N ASP A 220 -5.42 2.91 13.09
CA ASP A 220 -6.51 3.13 12.13
C ASP A 220 -7.35 4.37 12.48
N THR A 221 -7.02 5.05 13.58
CA THR A 221 -7.68 6.28 14.04
C THR A 221 -6.64 7.34 14.39
N ARG A 222 -7.06 8.60 14.38
CA ARG A 222 -6.25 9.74 14.85
C ARG A 222 -5.74 9.52 16.27
N GLU A 223 -6.58 9.05 17.17
CA GLU A 223 -6.24 8.85 18.57
C GLU A 223 -5.13 7.82 18.75
N THR A 224 -5.23 6.67 18.07
CA THR A 224 -4.21 5.61 18.12
C THR A 224 -2.88 6.07 17.56
N LEU A 225 -2.89 6.81 16.43
CA LEU A 225 -1.66 7.34 15.84
C LEU A 225 -0.98 8.38 16.72
N ILE A 226 -1.71 9.32 17.30
CA ILE A 226 -1.14 10.36 18.19
C ILE A 226 -0.43 9.71 19.38
N LYS A 227 -0.98 8.64 19.96
CA LYS A 227 -0.33 7.89 21.06
C LYS A 227 0.96 7.21 20.63
N MET A 228 1.06 6.78 19.38
CA MET A 228 2.25 6.10 18.85
C MET A 228 3.38 7.06 18.42
N TYR A 229 3.05 8.30 18.07
CA TYR A 229 4.02 9.25 17.50
C TYR A 229 5.26 9.47 18.38
N PRO A 230 5.15 9.75 19.72
CA PRO A 230 6.36 9.92 20.54
C PRO A 230 7.31 8.73 20.47
N LYS A 231 6.76 7.51 20.56
CA LYS A 231 7.55 6.28 20.52
C LYS A 231 8.27 6.08 19.19
N ILE A 232 7.59 6.34 18.07
CA ILE A 232 8.20 6.15 16.74
C ILE A 232 9.23 7.21 16.42
N PHE A 233 9.07 8.45 16.92
CA PHE A 233 10.08 9.49 16.82
C PHE A 233 11.37 9.08 17.53
N GLU A 234 11.27 8.62 18.79
CA GLU A 234 12.40 8.13 19.58
C GLU A 234 13.07 6.93 18.90
N LEU A 235 12.30 5.94 18.48
CA LEU A 235 12.81 4.76 17.78
C LEU A 235 13.60 5.14 16.52
N CYS A 236 13.02 5.97 15.65
CA CYS A 236 13.66 6.33 14.40
C CYS A 236 14.93 7.15 14.61
N ALA A 237 14.94 8.08 15.59
CA ALA A 237 16.10 8.84 15.95
C ALA A 237 17.23 7.95 16.51
N GLU A 238 16.90 6.99 17.39
CA GLU A 238 17.87 6.06 17.97
C GLU A 238 18.45 5.10 16.94
N LYS A 239 17.61 4.48 16.13
CA LYS A 239 18.02 3.41 15.19
C LYS A 239 18.50 3.93 13.84
N GLY A 240 18.30 5.22 13.51
CA GLY A 240 18.69 5.82 12.23
C GLY A 240 17.78 5.40 11.08
N TYR A 241 16.48 5.24 11.34
CA TYR A 241 15.44 5.03 10.33
C TYR A 241 14.76 6.35 9.95
N ASN A 242 14.12 6.37 8.77
CA ASN A 242 13.16 7.40 8.48
C ASN A 242 11.84 7.08 9.17
N MET A 243 11.14 8.11 9.61
CA MET A 243 9.77 7.98 10.06
C MET A 243 8.82 8.33 8.91
N THR A 244 7.69 7.63 8.84
CA THR A 244 6.53 8.08 8.08
C THR A 244 5.29 8.12 8.96
N GLY A 245 4.53 9.22 8.86
CA GLY A 245 3.21 9.31 9.47
C GLY A 245 2.15 8.61 8.62
N ARG A 246 0.91 8.80 9.04
CA ARG A 246 -0.30 8.53 8.28
C ARG A 246 -1.17 9.79 8.37
N ASP A 247 -0.66 10.87 7.77
CA ASP A 247 -1.17 12.21 8.05
C ASP A 247 -2.57 12.46 7.48
N HIS A 248 -3.01 11.65 6.50
CA HIS A 248 -4.42 11.63 6.10
C HIS A 248 -5.33 11.19 7.25
N ILE A 249 -4.94 10.20 8.07
CA ILE A 249 -5.71 9.80 9.26
C ILE A 249 -5.60 10.87 10.35
N ILE A 250 -4.44 11.51 10.52
CA ILE A 250 -4.31 12.62 11.46
C ILE A 250 -5.23 13.79 11.07
N ALA A 251 -5.32 14.11 9.78
CA ALA A 251 -6.12 15.23 9.29
C ALA A 251 -7.63 14.91 9.27
N PHE A 252 -8.00 13.73 8.78
CA PHE A 252 -9.38 13.40 8.40
C PHE A 252 -9.97 12.20 9.17
N ASP A 253 -9.19 11.58 10.07
CA ASP A 253 -9.58 10.40 10.84
C ASP A 253 -9.97 9.22 9.90
N THR A 254 -11.20 8.74 9.98
CA THR A 254 -11.71 7.60 9.21
C THR A 254 -12.39 7.99 7.90
N GLU A 255 -12.31 9.26 7.48
CA GLU A 255 -12.89 9.72 6.22
C GLU A 255 -12.19 9.06 5.01
N ARG A 256 -12.97 8.81 3.96
CA ARG A 256 -12.50 8.22 2.71
C ARG A 256 -12.38 9.28 1.61
N CYS A 257 -11.48 9.06 0.65
CA CYS A 257 -11.29 9.93 -0.53
C CYS A 257 -10.85 11.37 -0.20
N VAL A 258 -9.95 11.51 0.79
CA VAL A 258 -9.45 12.79 1.30
C VAL A 258 -7.96 13.00 1.07
#